data_3b4a786fd6e4147c2618ea24348ceb78
#
_entry.id   3b4a786fd6e4147c2618ea24348ceb78
#
_cell.length_a   1.000
_cell.length_b   1.000
_cell.length_c   1.000
_cell.angle_alpha   90.00
_cell.angle_beta   90.00
_cell.angle_gamma   90.00
#
_symmetry.space_group_name_H-M   'P 1'
#
loop_
_entity.id
_entity.type
_entity.pdbx_description
1 polymer ?
#
loop_
_entity_poly.entity_id
_entity_poly.type
_entity_poly.pdbx_seq_one_letter_code
_entity_poly.pdbx_strand_id
1 'polypeptide(L)'
;MSEVLLEVSNLTKYFGEVPVVSDVSFFVKSSETLGIVGESGSGKTTLVRCILRAIDPDSGTILYNSQNGWREMHVLTNVDLIPLRREIQMVFQDPFSSLNPRMTISEILEEPLIIHGVGDKSSRRKLVLEMLAKVQLSKDTLTRFPHAFSGGQRQRIGIARALMLRPKLVVCDESVSALDVSVQAQVINLLEDLQEELGLTYIFVAHDLSVIRHICDRVLVMRHGRVVEQGLVENVFSDPKADYTKLLLSAIPSPDPDIRLRPEDRKRLVL
;
A
#
# COMPACT_ATOMS: atom_id res chain seq x y z
N MET A 1 -19.71 13.30 4.84
CA MET A 1 -18.84 12.35 5.56
C MET A 1 -18.45 11.26 4.59
N SER A 2 -17.15 10.99 4.38
CA SER A 2 -16.69 9.89 3.52
C SER A 2 -17.15 8.55 4.12
N GLU A 3 -17.69 7.68 3.24
CA GLU A 3 -18.22 6.37 3.62
C GLU A 3 -17.08 5.39 3.96
N VAL A 4 -17.31 4.47 4.91
CA VAL A 4 -16.33 3.41 5.22
C VAL A 4 -16.28 2.43 4.05
N LEU A 5 -15.07 2.19 3.54
CA LEU A 5 -14.79 1.28 2.43
C LEU A 5 -14.34 -0.10 2.91
N LEU A 6 -13.53 -0.15 3.96
CA LEU A 6 -12.99 -1.38 4.55
C LEU A 6 -13.11 -1.32 6.06
N GLU A 7 -13.56 -2.41 6.68
CA GLU A 7 -13.58 -2.59 8.13
C GLU A 7 -12.92 -3.93 8.47
N VAL A 8 -11.99 -3.89 9.41
CA VAL A 8 -11.26 -5.05 9.93
C VAL A 8 -11.50 -5.12 11.43
N SER A 9 -11.96 -6.26 11.92
CA SER A 9 -12.30 -6.45 13.33
C SER A 9 -11.67 -7.71 13.90
N ASN A 10 -10.88 -7.55 14.98
CA ASN A 10 -10.22 -8.60 15.75
C ASN A 10 -9.39 -9.58 14.89
N LEU A 11 -8.77 -9.08 13.82
CA LEU A 11 -8.04 -9.90 12.86
C LEU A 11 -6.80 -10.51 13.51
N THR A 12 -6.67 -11.84 13.36
CA THR A 12 -5.55 -12.60 13.90
C THR A 12 -4.98 -13.55 12.88
N LYS A 13 -3.64 -13.65 12.84
CA LYS A 13 -2.91 -14.58 11.99
C LYS A 13 -1.73 -15.19 12.73
N TYR A 14 -1.65 -16.51 12.69
CA TYR A 14 -0.54 -17.30 13.22
C TYR A 14 0.32 -17.87 12.09
N PHE A 15 1.61 -18.04 12.36
CA PHE A 15 2.49 -18.95 11.62
C PHE A 15 3.05 -19.97 12.62
N GLY A 16 2.56 -21.21 12.52
CA GLY A 16 2.74 -22.19 13.60
C GLY A 16 2.07 -21.72 14.89
N GLU A 17 2.81 -21.63 15.96
CA GLU A 17 2.31 -21.15 17.27
C GLU A 17 2.53 -19.64 17.49
N VAL A 18 3.19 -18.95 16.55
CA VAL A 18 3.53 -17.53 16.72
C VAL A 18 2.45 -16.63 16.13
N PRO A 19 1.79 -15.78 16.95
CA PRO A 19 0.85 -14.78 16.47
C PRO A 19 1.62 -13.63 15.80
N VAL A 20 1.52 -13.51 14.47
CA VAL A 20 2.17 -12.44 13.69
C VAL A 20 1.24 -11.22 13.53
N VAL A 21 -0.07 -11.45 13.53
CA VAL A 21 -1.10 -10.42 13.66
C VAL A 21 -2.02 -10.88 14.79
N SER A 22 -2.32 -10.03 15.76
CA SER A 22 -3.06 -10.39 16.96
C SER A 22 -4.07 -9.30 17.32
N ASP A 23 -5.36 -9.62 17.16
CA ASP A 23 -6.48 -8.79 17.57
C ASP A 23 -6.46 -7.38 16.97
N VAL A 24 -6.20 -7.28 15.67
CA VAL A 24 -6.10 -6.00 14.97
C VAL A 24 -7.46 -5.54 14.48
N SER A 25 -7.84 -4.31 14.84
CA SER A 25 -9.11 -3.70 14.46
C SER A 25 -8.90 -2.27 13.97
N PHE A 26 -9.44 -1.93 12.79
CA PHE A 26 -9.43 -0.59 12.21
C PHE A 26 -10.42 -0.49 11.03
N PHE A 27 -10.59 0.70 10.51
CA PHE A 27 -11.38 0.94 9.29
C PHE A 27 -10.63 1.89 8.35
N VAL A 28 -11.02 1.87 7.07
CA VAL A 28 -10.56 2.81 6.04
C VAL A 28 -11.75 3.44 5.36
N LYS A 29 -11.75 4.75 5.20
CA LYS A 29 -12.80 5.49 4.50
C LYS A 29 -12.47 5.62 3.02
N SER A 30 -13.50 5.82 2.19
CA SER A 30 -13.31 6.12 0.77
C SER A 30 -12.49 7.40 0.57
N SER A 31 -11.56 7.38 -0.37
CA SER A 31 -10.63 8.47 -0.70
C SER A 31 -9.72 8.90 0.45
N GLU A 32 -9.49 8.01 1.43
CA GLU A 32 -8.56 8.20 2.54
C GLU A 32 -7.25 7.48 2.24
N THR A 33 -6.13 8.01 2.73
CA THR A 33 -4.86 7.30 2.84
C THR A 33 -4.61 6.89 4.30
N LEU A 34 -4.71 5.58 4.59
CA LEU A 34 -4.34 5.02 5.89
C LEU A 34 -2.90 4.52 5.87
N GLY A 35 -2.03 5.13 6.67
CA GLY A 35 -0.65 4.67 6.89
C GLY A 35 -0.60 3.52 7.88
N ILE A 36 0.22 2.50 7.62
CA ILE A 36 0.55 1.43 8.57
C ILE A 36 2.04 1.46 8.82
N VAL A 37 2.46 1.74 10.05
CA VAL A 37 3.86 1.89 10.45
C VAL A 37 4.25 0.96 11.58
N GLY A 38 5.55 0.75 11.74
CA GLY A 38 6.17 -0.07 12.79
C GLY A 38 7.47 -0.68 12.31
N GLU A 39 8.24 -1.25 13.22
CA GLU A 39 9.51 -1.91 12.91
C GLU A 39 9.36 -3.08 11.93
N SER A 40 10.48 -3.50 11.33
CA SER A 40 10.52 -4.74 10.56
C SER A 40 10.07 -5.91 11.42
N GLY A 41 9.21 -6.79 10.87
CA GLY A 41 8.65 -7.91 11.64
C GLY A 41 7.47 -7.56 12.55
N SER A 42 6.98 -6.30 12.60
CA SER A 42 5.80 -5.96 13.42
C SER A 42 4.46 -6.50 12.89
N GLY A 43 4.43 -7.19 11.73
CA GLY A 43 3.24 -7.84 11.18
C GLY A 43 2.53 -7.06 10.06
N LYS A 44 3.01 -5.88 9.63
CA LYS A 44 2.39 -5.00 8.62
C LYS A 44 2.10 -5.70 7.30
N THR A 45 3.11 -6.29 6.68
CA THR A 45 2.97 -7.02 5.40
C THR A 45 2.02 -8.22 5.54
N THR A 46 2.04 -8.92 6.68
CA THR A 46 1.11 -10.02 6.95
C THR A 46 -0.32 -9.50 7.07
N LEU A 47 -0.53 -8.38 7.78
CA LEU A 47 -1.83 -7.75 7.91
C LEU A 47 -2.42 -7.39 6.54
N VAL A 48 -1.67 -6.69 5.68
CA VAL A 48 -2.17 -6.31 4.35
C VAL A 48 -2.39 -7.52 3.44
N ARG A 49 -1.58 -8.58 3.56
CA ARG A 49 -1.81 -9.83 2.82
C ARG A 49 -3.07 -10.57 3.28
N CYS A 50 -3.43 -10.49 4.56
CA CYS A 50 -4.71 -11.00 5.06
C CYS A 50 -5.88 -10.18 4.51
N ILE A 51 -5.77 -8.85 4.46
CA ILE A 51 -6.79 -7.97 3.88
C ILE A 51 -7.01 -8.30 2.40
N LEU A 52 -5.95 -8.52 1.64
CA LEU A 52 -6.01 -8.91 0.23
C LEU A 52 -6.46 -10.36 0.02
N ARG A 53 -6.62 -11.15 1.09
CA ARG A 53 -6.86 -12.61 1.00
C ARG A 53 -5.81 -13.31 0.12
N ALA A 54 -4.57 -12.82 0.18
CA ALA A 54 -3.40 -13.53 -0.31
C ALA A 54 -2.91 -14.56 0.73
N ILE A 55 -3.23 -14.32 2.01
CA ILE A 55 -3.06 -15.24 3.14
C ILE A 55 -4.41 -15.24 3.89
N ASP A 56 -4.90 -16.43 4.25
CA ASP A 56 -6.12 -16.54 5.02
C ASP A 56 -5.86 -16.17 6.49
N PRO A 57 -6.69 -15.29 7.10
CA PRO A 57 -6.64 -15.04 8.53
C PRO A 57 -7.10 -16.29 9.30
N ASP A 58 -6.66 -16.43 10.55
CA ASP A 58 -7.09 -17.54 11.41
C ASP A 58 -8.36 -17.18 12.19
N SER A 59 -8.57 -15.89 12.49
CA SER A 59 -9.82 -15.37 13.10
C SER A 59 -9.99 -13.88 12.82
N GLY A 60 -11.18 -13.35 13.18
CA GLY A 60 -11.57 -11.96 12.93
C GLY A 60 -12.37 -11.82 11.64
N THR A 61 -12.79 -10.58 11.35
CA THR A 61 -13.63 -10.27 10.19
C THR A 61 -13.01 -9.21 9.31
N ILE A 62 -13.22 -9.33 8.00
CA ILE A 62 -12.84 -8.34 6.99
C ILE A 62 -14.09 -8.04 6.18
N LEU A 63 -14.63 -6.83 6.33
CA LEU A 63 -15.78 -6.33 5.59
C LEU A 63 -15.31 -5.32 4.57
N TYR A 64 -15.70 -5.49 3.32
CA TYR A 64 -15.38 -4.59 2.23
C TYR A 64 -16.65 -4.09 1.54
N ASN A 65 -16.79 -2.78 1.37
CA ASN A 65 -17.91 -2.14 0.68
C ASN A 65 -17.65 -2.10 -0.83
N SER A 66 -18.02 -3.20 -1.49
CA SER A 66 -17.86 -3.38 -2.94
C SER A 66 -18.87 -2.53 -3.72
N GLN A 67 -18.78 -2.54 -5.05
CA GLN A 67 -19.80 -1.95 -5.92
C GLN A 67 -21.19 -2.58 -5.72
N ASN A 68 -21.24 -3.82 -5.22
CA ASN A 68 -22.46 -4.59 -4.95
C ASN A 68 -22.83 -4.63 -3.47
N GLY A 69 -22.35 -3.68 -2.65
CA GLY A 69 -22.57 -3.60 -1.21
C GLY A 69 -21.51 -4.35 -0.39
N TRP A 70 -21.75 -4.42 0.90
CA TRP A 70 -20.83 -5.04 1.87
C TRP A 70 -20.59 -6.53 1.60
N ARG A 71 -19.34 -6.95 1.69
CA ARG A 71 -18.87 -8.33 1.51
C ARG A 71 -17.98 -8.74 2.66
N GLU A 72 -18.26 -9.90 3.21
CA GLU A 72 -17.42 -10.54 4.24
C GLU A 72 -16.28 -11.30 3.57
N MET A 73 -15.16 -10.62 3.34
CA MET A 73 -14.04 -11.18 2.55
C MET A 73 -13.42 -12.43 3.16
N HIS A 74 -13.40 -12.53 4.49
CA HIS A 74 -12.75 -13.63 5.21
C HIS A 74 -13.42 -15.00 5.00
N VAL A 75 -14.69 -15.07 4.60
CA VAL A 75 -15.43 -16.30 4.33
C VAL A 75 -15.57 -16.66 2.85
N LEU A 76 -15.18 -15.75 1.95
CA LEU A 76 -15.31 -15.97 0.51
C LEU A 76 -14.34 -17.04 0.00
N THR A 77 -14.81 -17.83 -0.97
CA THR A 77 -13.95 -18.73 -1.72
C THR A 77 -13.04 -17.97 -2.69
N ASN A 78 -12.00 -18.61 -3.22
CA ASN A 78 -11.13 -18.00 -4.22
C ASN A 78 -11.86 -17.54 -5.48
N VAL A 79 -12.94 -18.23 -5.87
CA VAL A 79 -13.77 -17.89 -7.03
C VAL A 79 -14.58 -16.62 -6.72
N ASP A 80 -15.16 -16.53 -5.53
CA ASP A 80 -15.97 -15.37 -5.10
C ASP A 80 -15.11 -14.12 -4.88
N LEU A 81 -13.81 -14.28 -4.62
CA LEU A 81 -12.86 -13.18 -4.51
C LEU A 81 -12.45 -12.56 -5.86
N ILE A 82 -12.63 -13.26 -6.99
CA ILE A 82 -12.21 -12.76 -8.31
C ILE A 82 -12.79 -11.36 -8.62
N PRO A 83 -14.10 -11.09 -8.45
CA PRO A 83 -14.65 -9.75 -8.68
C PRO A 83 -14.05 -8.70 -7.75
N LEU A 84 -13.81 -9.04 -6.47
CA LEU A 84 -13.24 -8.12 -5.48
C LEU A 84 -11.77 -7.81 -5.75
N ARG A 85 -11.01 -8.77 -6.28
CA ARG A 85 -9.62 -8.55 -6.73
C ARG A 85 -9.51 -7.53 -7.85
N ARG A 86 -10.60 -7.22 -8.56
CA ARG A 86 -10.66 -6.11 -9.50
C ARG A 86 -10.75 -4.76 -8.80
N GLU A 87 -11.43 -4.70 -7.66
CA GLU A 87 -11.65 -3.49 -6.89
C GLU A 87 -10.52 -3.19 -5.90
N ILE A 88 -9.73 -4.22 -5.54
CA ILE A 88 -8.63 -4.11 -4.57
C ILE A 88 -7.35 -4.59 -5.25
N GLN A 89 -6.36 -3.70 -5.34
CA GLN A 89 -5.10 -3.98 -6.02
C GLN A 89 -3.91 -3.70 -5.10
N MET A 90 -2.72 -4.18 -5.48
CA MET A 90 -1.50 -4.01 -4.71
C MET A 90 -0.36 -3.49 -5.59
N VAL A 91 0.36 -2.52 -5.04
CA VAL A 91 1.67 -2.08 -5.54
C VAL A 91 2.73 -2.70 -4.63
N PHE A 92 3.62 -3.51 -5.21
CA PHE A 92 4.60 -4.29 -4.47
C PHE A 92 5.85 -3.48 -4.09
N GLN A 93 6.54 -3.93 -3.06
CA GLN A 93 7.75 -3.35 -2.50
C GLN A 93 8.90 -3.30 -3.52
N ASP A 94 9.15 -4.41 -4.22
CA ASP A 94 10.26 -4.53 -5.16
C ASP A 94 9.79 -4.35 -6.61
N PRO A 95 10.11 -3.21 -7.24
CA PRO A 95 9.74 -2.98 -8.63
C PRO A 95 10.48 -3.90 -9.61
N PHE A 96 11.57 -4.55 -9.18
CA PHE A 96 12.34 -5.46 -10.03
C PHE A 96 11.71 -6.85 -10.13
N SER A 97 11.28 -7.42 -9.00
CA SER A 97 10.67 -8.74 -8.97
C SER A 97 9.18 -8.72 -9.31
N SER A 98 8.53 -7.56 -9.20
CA SER A 98 7.08 -7.44 -9.43
C SER A 98 6.66 -7.50 -10.90
N LEU A 99 7.56 -7.22 -11.84
CA LEU A 99 7.29 -7.21 -13.27
C LEU A 99 7.93 -8.43 -13.94
N ASN A 100 7.16 -9.16 -14.78
CA ASN A 100 7.71 -10.28 -15.54
C ASN A 100 8.75 -9.77 -16.56
N PRO A 101 10.04 -10.16 -16.43
CA PRO A 101 11.10 -9.61 -17.28
C PRO A 101 11.04 -10.10 -18.74
N ARG A 102 10.19 -11.10 -19.05
CA ARG A 102 9.99 -11.67 -20.38
C ARG A 102 8.83 -11.03 -21.14
N MET A 103 8.06 -10.16 -20.50
CA MET A 103 6.93 -9.46 -21.10
C MET A 103 7.32 -8.02 -21.42
N THR A 104 6.80 -7.50 -22.52
CA THR A 104 6.85 -6.06 -22.84
C THR A 104 5.95 -5.27 -21.90
N ILE A 105 6.17 -3.96 -21.79
CA ILE A 105 5.32 -3.09 -20.97
C ILE A 105 3.85 -3.13 -21.43
N SER A 106 3.61 -3.22 -22.75
CA SER A 106 2.25 -3.39 -23.28
C SER A 106 1.58 -4.64 -22.74
N GLU A 107 2.27 -5.78 -22.78
CA GLU A 107 1.76 -7.06 -22.29
C GLU A 107 1.50 -7.02 -20.78
N ILE A 108 2.42 -6.45 -19.99
CA ILE A 108 2.26 -6.31 -18.52
C ILE A 108 1.03 -5.48 -18.16
N LEU A 109 0.78 -4.39 -18.89
CA LEU A 109 -0.36 -3.51 -18.63
C LEU A 109 -1.69 -4.07 -19.17
N GLU A 110 -1.65 -4.84 -20.26
CA GLU A 110 -2.84 -5.50 -20.81
C GLU A 110 -3.25 -6.75 -20.03
N GLU A 111 -2.31 -7.43 -19.35
CA GLU A 111 -2.55 -8.70 -18.64
C GLU A 111 -3.72 -8.63 -17.65
N PRO A 112 -3.83 -7.65 -16.73
CA PRO A 112 -4.96 -7.55 -15.82
C PRO A 112 -6.31 -7.42 -16.56
N LEU A 113 -6.33 -6.65 -17.66
CA LEU A 113 -7.54 -6.46 -18.47
C LEU A 113 -7.96 -7.76 -19.16
N ILE A 114 -6.99 -8.55 -19.63
CA ILE A 114 -7.24 -9.85 -20.27
C ILE A 114 -7.79 -10.84 -19.26
N ILE A 115 -7.16 -10.97 -18.09
CA ILE A 115 -7.56 -11.88 -17.01
C ILE A 115 -9.00 -11.60 -16.57
N HIS A 116 -9.38 -10.32 -16.47
CA HIS A 116 -10.71 -9.91 -16.03
C HIS A 116 -11.71 -9.69 -17.17
N GLY A 117 -11.36 -10.06 -18.42
CA GLY A 117 -12.26 -9.97 -19.57
C GLY A 117 -12.67 -8.54 -19.94
N VAL A 118 -11.84 -7.54 -19.68
CA VAL A 118 -12.14 -6.13 -19.93
C VAL A 118 -11.81 -5.78 -21.37
N GLY A 119 -12.82 -5.41 -22.15
CA GLY A 119 -12.69 -4.89 -23.51
C GLY A 119 -12.08 -5.84 -24.53
N ASP A 120 -12.05 -5.41 -25.78
CA ASP A 120 -11.32 -6.04 -26.88
C ASP A 120 -9.86 -5.52 -26.97
N LYS A 121 -9.09 -6.01 -27.94
CA LYS A 121 -7.69 -5.62 -28.14
C LYS A 121 -7.54 -4.10 -28.38
N SER A 122 -8.46 -3.49 -29.12
CA SER A 122 -8.39 -2.06 -29.46
C SER A 122 -8.66 -1.19 -28.24
N SER A 123 -9.73 -1.50 -27.50
CA SER A 123 -10.09 -0.80 -26.26
C SER A 123 -9.03 -0.97 -25.17
N ARG A 124 -8.45 -2.18 -24.98
CA ARG A 124 -7.35 -2.38 -24.06
C ARG A 124 -6.13 -1.53 -24.40
N ARG A 125 -5.77 -1.45 -25.70
CA ARG A 125 -4.67 -0.60 -26.15
C ARG A 125 -4.89 0.87 -25.81
N LYS A 126 -6.14 1.36 -25.97
CA LYS A 126 -6.50 2.73 -25.60
C LYS A 126 -6.34 2.97 -24.09
N LEU A 127 -6.87 2.07 -23.26
CA LEU A 127 -6.74 2.14 -21.79
C LEU A 127 -5.28 2.15 -21.34
N VAL A 128 -4.42 1.32 -21.97
CA VAL A 128 -2.99 1.28 -21.68
C VAL A 128 -2.31 2.62 -22.00
N LEU A 129 -2.63 3.24 -23.14
CA LEU A 129 -2.08 4.54 -23.51
C LEU A 129 -2.52 5.65 -22.56
N GLU A 130 -3.80 5.65 -22.16
CA GLU A 130 -4.34 6.58 -21.16
C GLU A 130 -3.64 6.43 -19.81
N MET A 131 -3.44 5.20 -19.36
CA MET A 131 -2.76 4.92 -18.08
C MET A 131 -1.28 5.31 -18.11
N LEU A 132 -0.57 5.05 -19.23
CA LEU A 132 0.82 5.49 -19.36
C LEU A 132 0.96 7.01 -19.25
N ALA A 133 0.06 7.77 -19.86
CA ALA A 133 0.04 9.22 -19.74
C ALA A 133 -0.14 9.67 -18.28
N LYS A 134 -1.05 9.02 -17.53
CA LYS A 134 -1.30 9.32 -16.10
C LYS A 134 -0.06 9.07 -15.23
N VAL A 135 0.69 7.99 -15.49
CA VAL A 135 1.94 7.70 -14.75
C VAL A 135 3.16 8.40 -15.35
N GLN A 136 2.96 9.36 -16.26
CA GLN A 136 4.00 10.20 -16.89
C GLN A 136 5.06 9.39 -17.64
N LEU A 137 4.65 8.34 -18.35
CA LEU A 137 5.50 7.53 -19.21
C LEU A 137 5.14 7.71 -20.69
N SER A 138 6.16 7.75 -21.56
CA SER A 138 5.98 7.87 -23.01
C SER A 138 5.40 6.59 -23.60
N LYS A 139 4.59 6.73 -24.67
CA LYS A 139 4.07 5.61 -25.48
C LYS A 139 5.16 4.71 -26.07
N ASP A 140 6.37 5.23 -26.25
CA ASP A 140 7.51 4.48 -26.80
C ASP A 140 8.04 3.42 -25.82
N THR A 141 7.58 3.45 -24.56
CA THR A 141 7.90 2.44 -23.55
C THR A 141 7.23 1.10 -23.82
N LEU A 142 6.13 1.07 -24.56
CA LEU A 142 5.24 -0.09 -24.70
C LEU A 142 5.90 -1.35 -25.28
N THR A 143 6.86 -1.18 -26.20
CA THR A 143 7.56 -2.30 -26.84
C THR A 143 8.84 -2.72 -26.11
N ARG A 144 9.17 -2.00 -25.03
CA ARG A 144 10.39 -2.26 -24.25
C ARG A 144 10.10 -3.25 -23.12
N PHE A 145 11.15 -3.89 -22.61
CA PHE A 145 11.10 -4.83 -21.49
C PHE A 145 11.47 -4.13 -20.17
N PRO A 146 11.04 -4.65 -19.00
CA PRO A 146 11.29 -4.04 -17.69
C PRO A 146 12.77 -3.71 -17.43
N HIS A 147 13.71 -4.53 -17.88
CA HIS A 147 15.13 -4.32 -17.64
C HIS A 147 15.70 -3.04 -18.30
N ALA A 148 14.98 -2.45 -19.26
CA ALA A 148 15.37 -1.20 -19.94
C ALA A 148 14.99 0.08 -19.16
N PHE A 149 14.46 -0.03 -17.95
CA PHE A 149 13.93 1.09 -17.16
C PHE A 149 14.65 1.23 -15.81
N SER A 150 14.73 2.48 -15.32
CA SER A 150 15.20 2.77 -13.96
C SER A 150 14.23 2.24 -12.89
N GLY A 151 14.66 2.19 -11.63
CA GLY A 151 13.82 1.75 -10.51
C GLY A 151 12.51 2.56 -10.40
N GLY A 152 12.60 3.88 -10.48
CA GLY A 152 11.43 4.76 -10.43
C GLY A 152 10.49 4.59 -11.63
N GLN A 153 11.03 4.37 -12.83
CA GLN A 153 10.20 4.06 -14.01
C GLN A 153 9.50 2.72 -13.87
N ARG A 154 10.18 1.68 -13.36
CA ARG A 154 9.55 0.37 -13.07
C ARG A 154 8.46 0.51 -12.02
N GLN A 155 8.68 1.33 -10.98
CA GLN A 155 7.65 1.60 -9.98
C GLN A 155 6.41 2.25 -10.59
N ARG A 156 6.58 3.24 -11.47
CA ARG A 156 5.48 3.85 -12.23
C ARG A 156 4.74 2.83 -13.10
N ILE A 157 5.44 1.87 -13.73
CA ILE A 157 4.83 0.76 -14.47
C ILE A 157 4.03 -0.16 -13.52
N GLY A 158 4.57 -0.48 -12.35
CA GLY A 158 3.87 -1.26 -11.32
C GLY A 158 2.59 -0.59 -10.82
N ILE A 159 2.64 0.73 -10.59
CA ILE A 159 1.47 1.55 -10.26
C ILE A 159 0.47 1.53 -11.42
N ALA A 160 0.91 1.76 -12.65
CA ALA A 160 0.05 1.69 -13.83
C ALA A 160 -0.66 0.35 -13.93
N ARG A 161 0.06 -0.77 -13.76
CA ARG A 161 -0.52 -2.13 -13.78
C ARG A 161 -1.61 -2.30 -12.73
N ALA A 162 -1.37 -1.87 -11.50
CA ALA A 162 -2.35 -1.95 -10.42
C ALA A 162 -3.62 -1.12 -10.74
N LEU A 163 -3.47 0.00 -11.43
CA LEU A 163 -4.59 0.89 -11.74
C LEU A 163 -5.35 0.54 -13.03
N MET A 164 -4.88 -0.43 -13.84
CA MET A 164 -5.55 -0.82 -15.09
C MET A 164 -7.01 -1.24 -14.91
N LEU A 165 -7.35 -1.84 -13.77
CA LEU A 165 -8.70 -2.29 -13.44
C LEU A 165 -9.56 -1.22 -12.77
N ARG A 166 -9.04 0.01 -12.58
CA ARG A 166 -9.70 1.11 -11.86
C ARG A 166 -10.18 0.67 -10.47
N PRO A 167 -9.27 0.22 -9.60
CA PRO A 167 -9.62 -0.24 -8.27
C PRO A 167 -10.16 0.92 -7.42
N LYS A 168 -10.90 0.58 -6.35
CA LYS A 168 -11.30 1.53 -5.31
C LYS A 168 -10.24 1.61 -4.19
N LEU A 169 -9.58 0.49 -3.91
CA LEU A 169 -8.57 0.35 -2.86
C LEU A 169 -7.25 -0.13 -3.46
N VAL A 170 -6.17 0.59 -3.17
CA VAL A 170 -4.80 0.18 -3.53
C VAL A 170 -3.97 0.06 -2.27
N VAL A 171 -3.36 -1.11 -2.09
CA VAL A 171 -2.40 -1.37 -1.02
C VAL A 171 -1.00 -1.12 -1.55
N CYS A 172 -0.29 -0.17 -0.96
CA CYS A 172 1.11 0.15 -1.25
C CYS A 172 1.99 -0.44 -0.15
N ASP A 173 2.55 -1.64 -0.36
CA ASP A 173 3.40 -2.31 0.63
C ASP A 173 4.87 -1.94 0.38
N GLU A 174 5.39 -1.01 1.19
CA GLU A 174 6.76 -0.45 1.11
C GLU A 174 7.19 -0.03 -0.32
N SER A 175 6.22 0.41 -1.11
CA SER A 175 6.33 0.62 -2.56
C SER A 175 7.34 1.69 -3.01
N VAL A 176 7.90 2.45 -2.08
CA VAL A 176 8.89 3.51 -2.36
C VAL A 176 10.21 3.31 -1.63
N SER A 177 10.31 2.31 -0.75
CA SER A 177 11.48 2.12 0.14
C SER A 177 12.79 1.76 -0.60
N ALA A 178 12.69 1.14 -1.78
CA ALA A 178 13.83 0.74 -2.59
C ALA A 178 14.33 1.86 -3.55
N LEU A 179 13.72 3.04 -3.51
CA LEU A 179 14.03 4.17 -4.38
C LEU A 179 14.91 5.20 -3.65
N ASP A 180 15.72 5.93 -4.40
CA ASP A 180 16.40 7.10 -3.86
C ASP A 180 15.40 8.22 -3.48
N VAL A 181 15.80 9.10 -2.54
CA VAL A 181 14.92 10.10 -1.93
C VAL A 181 14.23 10.99 -2.97
N SER A 182 14.94 11.37 -4.04
CA SER A 182 14.39 12.27 -5.06
C SER A 182 13.33 11.57 -5.92
N VAL A 183 13.56 10.33 -6.28
CA VAL A 183 12.61 9.49 -7.04
C VAL A 183 11.42 9.09 -6.16
N GLN A 184 11.67 8.82 -4.88
CA GLN A 184 10.62 8.55 -3.89
C GLN A 184 9.61 9.70 -3.82
N ALA A 185 10.09 10.95 -3.68
CA ALA A 185 9.21 12.12 -3.67
C ALA A 185 8.36 12.25 -4.95
N GLN A 186 8.97 11.98 -6.12
CA GLN A 186 8.24 12.01 -7.40
C GLN A 186 7.14 10.93 -7.48
N VAL A 187 7.38 9.74 -6.92
CA VAL A 187 6.39 8.66 -6.90
C VAL A 187 5.27 8.96 -5.90
N ILE A 188 5.59 9.57 -4.77
CA ILE A 188 4.59 9.99 -3.78
C ILE A 188 3.67 11.04 -4.38
N ASN A 189 4.21 12.12 -4.96
CA ASN A 189 3.39 13.15 -5.63
C ASN A 189 2.52 12.54 -6.74
N LEU A 190 3.06 11.59 -7.52
CA LEU A 190 2.26 10.88 -8.51
C LEU A 190 1.09 10.10 -7.89
N LEU A 191 1.28 9.47 -6.73
CA LEU A 191 0.21 8.74 -6.04
C LEU A 191 -0.86 9.69 -5.51
N GLU A 192 -0.49 10.89 -5.03
CA GLU A 192 -1.43 11.94 -4.61
C GLU A 192 -2.25 12.46 -5.81
N ASP A 193 -1.60 12.79 -6.93
CA ASP A 193 -2.27 13.22 -8.16
C ASP A 193 -3.28 12.16 -8.64
N LEU A 194 -2.88 10.89 -8.62
CA LEU A 194 -3.74 9.76 -9.02
C LEU A 194 -4.89 9.53 -8.04
N GLN A 195 -4.69 9.79 -6.74
CA GLN A 195 -5.75 9.71 -5.73
C GLN A 195 -6.82 10.75 -5.99
N GLU A 196 -6.44 12.00 -6.20
CA GLU A 196 -7.38 13.08 -6.50
C GLU A 196 -8.12 12.85 -7.81
N GLU A 197 -7.39 12.46 -8.88
CA GLU A 197 -7.98 12.29 -10.21
C GLU A 197 -8.94 11.10 -10.30
N LEU A 198 -8.62 9.98 -9.62
CA LEU A 198 -9.34 8.72 -9.74
C LEU A 198 -10.21 8.38 -8.51
N GLY A 199 -10.17 9.20 -7.45
CA GLY A 199 -10.88 8.95 -6.20
C GLY A 199 -10.41 7.69 -5.47
N LEU A 200 -9.10 7.41 -5.49
CA LEU A 200 -8.51 6.20 -4.92
C LEU A 200 -8.48 6.25 -3.39
N THR A 201 -8.58 5.08 -2.79
CA THR A 201 -8.31 4.87 -1.37
C THR A 201 -7.00 4.13 -1.24
N TYR A 202 -6.12 4.55 -0.32
CA TYR A 202 -4.84 3.88 -0.10
C TYR A 202 -4.73 3.25 1.30
N ILE A 203 -4.10 2.09 1.37
CA ILE A 203 -3.42 1.57 2.56
C ILE A 203 -1.93 1.63 2.26
N PHE A 204 -1.20 2.49 2.97
CA PHE A 204 0.21 2.75 2.71
C PHE A 204 1.07 2.18 3.83
N VAL A 205 1.80 1.10 3.54
CA VAL A 205 2.75 0.50 4.49
C VAL A 205 4.11 1.10 4.25
N ALA A 206 4.70 1.70 5.28
CA ALA A 206 6.05 2.23 5.24
C ALA A 206 6.77 2.05 6.59
N HIS A 207 8.09 2.04 6.53
CA HIS A 207 8.95 2.18 7.71
C HIS A 207 9.46 3.62 7.89
N ASP A 208 9.40 4.44 6.83
CA ASP A 208 9.75 5.86 6.88
C ASP A 208 8.53 6.70 7.29
N LEU A 209 8.60 7.24 8.49
CA LEU A 209 7.55 8.08 9.07
C LEU A 209 7.43 9.44 8.37
N SER A 210 8.47 9.92 7.69
CA SER A 210 8.42 11.18 6.92
C SER A 210 7.46 11.04 5.73
N VAL A 211 7.47 9.88 5.07
CA VAL A 211 6.54 9.54 4.00
C VAL A 211 5.11 9.50 4.51
N ILE A 212 4.88 8.82 5.64
CA ILE A 212 3.55 8.72 6.26
C ILE A 212 3.00 10.09 6.63
N ARG A 213 3.84 10.96 7.18
CA ARG A 213 3.45 12.32 7.54
C ARG A 213 3.01 13.15 6.32
N HIS A 214 3.56 12.86 5.16
CA HIS A 214 3.28 13.60 3.93
C HIS A 214 1.99 13.13 3.26
N ILE A 215 1.82 11.82 3.03
CA ILE A 215 0.76 11.28 2.18
C ILE A 215 -0.47 10.76 2.95
N CYS A 216 -0.38 10.50 4.28
CA CYS A 216 -1.43 9.81 5.00
C CYS A 216 -2.31 10.77 5.81
N ASP A 217 -3.62 10.52 5.81
CA ASP A 217 -4.60 11.21 6.66
C ASP A 217 -4.60 10.64 8.08
N ARG A 218 -4.54 9.31 8.17
CA ARG A 218 -4.53 8.56 9.44
C ARG A 218 -3.40 7.56 9.46
N VAL A 219 -2.96 7.21 10.66
CA VAL A 219 -1.90 6.24 10.88
C VAL A 219 -2.31 5.17 11.89
N LEU A 220 -1.86 3.95 11.62
CA LEU A 220 -1.96 2.76 12.45
C LEU A 220 -0.53 2.35 12.84
N VAL A 221 -0.17 2.44 14.11
CA VAL A 221 1.15 2.06 14.62
C VAL A 221 1.10 0.63 15.12
N MET A 222 1.92 -0.24 14.53
CA MET A 222 1.97 -1.67 14.87
C MET A 222 3.27 -2.03 15.59
N ARG A 223 3.15 -2.84 16.65
CA ARG A 223 4.25 -3.48 17.35
C ARG A 223 3.90 -4.91 17.72
N HIS A 224 4.78 -5.87 17.43
CA HIS A 224 4.58 -7.29 17.78
C HIS A 224 3.19 -7.84 17.40
N GLY A 225 2.75 -7.54 16.18
CA GLY A 225 1.46 -8.00 15.65
C GLY A 225 0.23 -7.26 16.15
N ARG A 226 0.36 -6.26 17.00
CA ARG A 226 -0.75 -5.50 17.58
C ARG A 226 -0.73 -4.03 17.20
N VAL A 227 -1.89 -3.41 17.18
CA VAL A 227 -2.04 -1.96 17.08
C VAL A 227 -1.77 -1.37 18.46
N VAL A 228 -0.79 -0.49 18.56
CA VAL A 228 -0.44 0.21 19.82
C VAL A 228 -0.99 1.63 19.85
N GLU A 229 -1.18 2.25 18.69
CA GLU A 229 -1.79 3.56 18.56
C GLU A 229 -2.39 3.74 17.17
N GLN A 230 -3.49 4.49 17.07
CA GLN A 230 -4.09 4.88 15.80
C GLN A 230 -4.79 6.23 15.91
N GLY A 231 -4.79 7.01 14.83
CA GLY A 231 -5.44 8.32 14.82
C GLY A 231 -5.11 9.13 13.57
N LEU A 232 -5.53 10.40 13.56
CA LEU A 232 -5.09 11.35 12.54
C LEU A 232 -3.57 11.52 12.64
N VAL A 233 -2.89 11.60 11.50
CA VAL A 233 -1.44 11.76 11.44
C VAL A 233 -0.99 12.96 12.27
N GLU A 234 -1.65 14.11 12.13
CA GLU A 234 -1.33 15.32 12.90
C GLU A 234 -1.33 15.07 14.41
N ASN A 235 -2.34 14.34 14.92
CA ASN A 235 -2.49 14.08 16.36
C ASN A 235 -1.43 13.10 16.87
N VAL A 236 -1.22 11.97 16.15
CA VAL A 236 -0.26 10.95 16.55
C VAL A 236 1.19 11.45 16.50
N PHE A 237 1.50 12.35 15.54
CA PHE A 237 2.84 12.91 15.40
C PHE A 237 3.11 14.07 16.37
N SER A 238 2.09 14.88 16.73
CA SER A 238 2.26 16.01 17.66
C SER A 238 2.17 15.62 19.13
N ASP A 239 1.30 14.65 19.46
CA ASP A 239 1.04 14.23 20.85
C ASP A 239 0.84 12.70 20.92
N PRO A 240 1.91 11.91 20.64
CA PRO A 240 1.87 10.45 20.70
C PRO A 240 1.57 9.96 22.12
N LYS A 241 0.61 9.02 22.25
CA LYS A 241 0.22 8.48 23.55
C LYS A 241 1.04 7.26 23.95
N ALA A 242 1.27 6.34 23.00
CA ALA A 242 2.03 5.13 23.27
C ALA A 242 3.53 5.42 23.35
N ASP A 243 4.22 4.85 24.33
CA ASP A 243 5.67 5.02 24.48
C ASP A 243 6.46 4.51 23.28
N TYR A 244 5.95 3.45 22.63
CA TYR A 244 6.54 2.96 21.39
C TYR A 244 6.42 3.97 20.24
N THR A 245 5.29 4.64 20.11
CA THR A 245 5.11 5.71 19.09
C THR A 245 6.08 6.86 19.34
N LYS A 246 6.26 7.28 20.60
CA LYS A 246 7.26 8.29 20.99
C LYS A 246 8.67 7.87 20.59
N LEU A 247 9.01 6.60 20.84
CA LEU A 247 10.31 6.04 20.48
C LEU A 247 10.50 6.04 18.95
N LEU A 248 9.50 5.60 18.17
CA LEU A 248 9.55 5.61 16.71
C LEU A 248 9.72 7.03 16.15
N LEU A 249 8.98 8.00 16.68
CA LEU A 249 9.05 9.39 16.24
C LEU A 249 10.38 10.05 16.60
N SER A 250 10.96 9.68 17.75
CA SER A 250 12.29 10.17 18.16
C SER A 250 13.43 9.69 17.25
N ALA A 251 13.21 8.64 16.48
CA ALA A 251 14.18 8.11 15.52
C ALA A 251 14.19 8.87 14.18
N ILE A 252 13.21 9.72 13.93
CA ILE A 252 13.18 10.57 12.74
C ILE A 252 14.31 11.62 12.87
N PRO A 253 15.24 11.68 11.89
CA PRO A 253 16.27 12.72 11.91
C PRO A 253 15.60 14.10 11.88
N SER A 254 15.99 14.97 12.83
CA SER A 254 15.57 16.37 12.74
C SER A 254 16.15 17.01 11.48
N PRO A 255 15.37 17.77 10.71
CA PRO A 255 15.92 18.58 9.62
C PRO A 255 16.87 19.67 10.11
N ASP A 256 16.88 19.97 11.40
CA ASP A 256 17.83 20.89 12.03
C ASP A 256 19.17 20.17 12.27
N PRO A 257 20.26 20.56 11.58
CA PRO A 257 21.59 19.95 11.71
C PRO A 257 22.19 20.08 13.10
N ASP A 258 21.71 21.01 13.92
CA ASP A 258 22.21 21.24 15.29
C ASP A 258 21.55 20.32 16.32
N ILE A 259 20.44 19.62 15.97
CA ILE A 259 19.79 18.65 16.83
C ILE A 259 20.36 17.24 16.52
N ARG A 260 21.45 16.89 17.19
CA ARG A 260 22.02 15.52 17.12
C ARG A 260 21.25 14.58 18.05
N LEU A 261 20.84 13.42 17.54
CA LEU A 261 20.35 12.31 18.37
C LEU A 261 21.41 11.97 19.43
N ARG A 262 21.06 12.04 20.71
CA ARG A 262 21.97 11.72 21.79
C ARG A 262 22.35 10.22 21.72
N PRO A 263 23.60 9.84 22.07
CA PRO A 263 24.03 8.44 22.07
C PRO A 263 23.15 7.50 22.93
N GLU A 264 22.49 8.06 23.94
CA GLU A 264 21.56 7.38 24.84
C GLU A 264 20.26 6.96 24.15
N ASP A 265 19.77 7.74 23.20
CA ASP A 265 18.55 7.47 22.45
C ASP A 265 18.78 6.36 21.41
N ARG A 266 20.00 6.26 20.87
CA ARG A 266 20.39 5.18 19.95
C ARG A 266 20.41 3.79 20.59
N LYS A 267 20.73 3.69 21.89
CA LYS A 267 20.76 2.40 22.63
C LYS A 267 19.36 1.86 22.94
N ARG A 268 18.34 2.72 22.99
CA ARG A 268 16.94 2.32 23.21
C ARG A 268 16.23 1.82 21.95
N LEU A 269 16.83 2.03 20.77
CA LEU A 269 16.30 1.57 19.47
C LEU A 269 16.70 0.11 19.15
N VAL A 270 17.55 -0.54 19.97
CA VAL A 270 18.10 -1.89 19.70
C VAL A 270 17.54 -2.94 20.68
N LEU A 271 16.56 -2.61 21.49
CA LEU A 271 15.82 -3.53 22.38
C LEU A 271 14.36 -3.61 21.98
#